data_4d2933b078aa043c67725834090cfb06
#
_entry.id   4d2933b078aa043c67725834090cfb06
#
_cell.length_a   1.000
_cell.length_b   1.000
_cell.length_c   1.000
_cell.angle_alpha   90.00
_cell.angle_beta   90.00
_cell.angle_gamma   90.00
#
_symmetry.space_group_name_H-M   'P 1'
#
loop_
_entity.id
_entity.type
_entity.pdbx_description
1 polymer ?
#
loop_
_entity_poly.entity_id
_entity_poly.type
_entity_poly.pdbx_seq_one_letter_code
_entity_poly.pdbx_strand_id
1 'polypeptide(L)'
;MSTPPAWPSSAAAGIGHAVVTRLDGEIKRVDAFKDMKNRPEAGHGMNVLLVGTDGRDRISEEERRRYRLGGAPCHCTDTMMIVHISEDRERASVVSLPRDSYAETPGRTDRATGRTHKGHPIKLNAAYAEGGPQLTVRTVEHMTRVKIDHYVEVDFTSFMRTVDVLGGVRICTAQPLKDSYTGLDLTAGTHELDGGQALQYVRSRHADGSSDLGRMKRQQRFMASLMSQATSSGVLLNPMKFRDITQAVLGSVRADKEFGTGELIDLGRALRNLTPASSEFTTVPIGRMGYAVEGIGSTLKWDDAKAARLFEALRDDRPLSPYKARARHALVDVAPQQIRVQVENGTAVPGLGMKVDRQLAATGFRTTKAPVNAPRQDVRRTVVVYDPRWDRSAHSLATALPGSELRPVRAQGPTLRVVAGTDFKQVRKVRAENTGQGESGVVRGDQVSCS
;
A
#
# COMPACT_ATOMS: atom_id res chain seq x y z
N MET A 1 58.73 -1.89 -31.01
CA MET A 1 57.54 -1.04 -31.00
C MET A 1 56.35 -1.92 -31.31
N SER A 2 55.62 -2.37 -30.30
CA SER A 2 54.48 -3.27 -30.45
C SER A 2 53.23 -2.51 -30.06
N THR A 3 52.32 -2.36 -30.98
CA THR A 3 51.00 -1.76 -30.77
C THR A 3 50.06 -2.71 -30.02
N PRO A 4 49.32 -2.25 -29.00
CA PRO A 4 48.31 -3.09 -28.34
C PRO A 4 47.05 -3.24 -29.22
N PRO A 5 46.31 -4.36 -29.10
CA PRO A 5 45.10 -4.58 -29.86
C PRO A 5 43.94 -3.73 -29.33
N ALA A 6 43.22 -3.08 -30.25
CA ALA A 6 41.98 -2.36 -29.96
C ALA A 6 40.87 -3.37 -29.64
N TRP A 7 40.19 -3.22 -28.51
CA TRP A 7 38.99 -3.97 -28.12
C TRP A 7 37.75 -3.35 -28.76
N PRO A 8 36.78 -4.15 -29.22
CA PRO A 8 35.57 -3.64 -29.81
C PRO A 8 34.57 -3.17 -28.74
N SER A 9 34.47 -1.86 -28.54
CA SER A 9 33.53 -1.20 -27.62
C SER A 9 32.07 -1.12 -28.13
N SER A 10 31.73 -1.76 -29.24
CA SER A 10 30.44 -1.58 -29.90
C SER A 10 29.37 -2.63 -29.63
N ALA A 11 29.72 -3.76 -29.00
CA ALA A 11 28.74 -4.84 -28.77
C ALA A 11 27.84 -4.62 -27.54
N ALA A 12 28.32 -3.93 -26.51
CA ALA A 12 27.55 -3.70 -25.27
C ALA A 12 26.44 -2.64 -25.43
N ALA A 13 26.66 -1.65 -26.31
CA ALA A 13 25.66 -0.61 -26.60
C ALA A 13 24.49 -1.13 -27.43
N GLY A 14 24.71 -2.09 -28.31
CA GLY A 14 23.67 -2.66 -29.19
C GLY A 14 22.66 -3.55 -28.46
N ILE A 15 23.11 -4.29 -27.46
CA ILE A 15 22.25 -5.19 -26.69
C ILE A 15 21.30 -4.36 -25.77
N GLY A 16 21.82 -3.29 -25.15
CA GLY A 16 21.01 -2.38 -24.36
C GLY A 16 19.90 -1.71 -25.15
N HIS A 17 20.19 -1.25 -26.36
CA HIS A 17 19.22 -0.55 -27.22
C HIS A 17 18.13 -1.49 -27.76
N ALA A 18 18.46 -2.72 -28.13
CA ALA A 18 17.50 -3.72 -28.62
C ALA A 18 16.53 -4.21 -27.51
N VAL A 19 16.98 -4.29 -26.26
CA VAL A 19 16.13 -4.62 -25.12
C VAL A 19 15.17 -3.48 -24.80
N VAL A 20 15.65 -2.25 -24.85
CA VAL A 20 14.88 -1.02 -24.59
C VAL A 20 13.76 -0.82 -25.61
N THR A 21 14.03 -0.96 -26.91
CA THR A 21 13.02 -0.83 -27.99
C THR A 21 11.97 -1.93 -27.96
N ARG A 22 12.29 -3.12 -27.45
CA ARG A 22 11.34 -4.23 -27.35
C ARG A 22 10.35 -4.04 -26.20
N LEU A 23 10.80 -3.45 -25.09
CA LEU A 23 9.95 -3.13 -23.94
C LEU A 23 8.92 -2.04 -24.27
N ASP A 24 9.29 -1.05 -25.07
CA ASP A 24 8.38 0.03 -25.49
C ASP A 24 7.21 -0.48 -26.37
N GLY A 25 7.44 -1.52 -27.18
CA GLY A 25 6.42 -2.11 -28.04
C GLY A 25 5.36 -2.95 -27.32
N GLU A 26 5.61 -3.38 -26.08
CA GLU A 26 4.71 -4.24 -25.33
C GLU A 26 3.68 -3.47 -24.48
N ILE A 27 3.95 -2.19 -24.16
CA ILE A 27 3.03 -1.38 -23.37
C ILE A 27 1.85 -0.92 -24.21
N LYS A 28 0.65 -1.20 -23.76
CA LYS A 28 -0.56 -0.65 -24.39
C LYS A 28 -0.69 0.82 -24.09
N ARG A 29 -0.64 1.65 -25.11
CA ARG A 29 -0.65 3.10 -25.00
C ARG A 29 -2.06 3.66 -24.93
N VAL A 30 -2.26 4.65 -24.03
CA VAL A 30 -3.49 5.43 -23.92
C VAL A 30 -3.20 6.91 -24.07
N ASP A 31 -4.13 7.63 -24.66
CA ASP A 31 -4.05 9.08 -24.85
C ASP A 31 -4.63 9.82 -23.65
N ALA A 32 -3.90 9.80 -22.52
CA ALA A 32 -4.36 10.44 -21.28
C ALA A 32 -4.16 11.98 -21.29
N PHE A 33 -3.21 12.49 -22.08
CA PHE A 33 -2.80 13.90 -22.07
C PHE A 33 -3.03 14.66 -23.40
N LYS A 34 -3.62 13.99 -24.39
CA LYS A 34 -3.84 14.60 -25.70
C LYS A 34 -4.60 15.91 -25.60
N ASP A 35 -4.06 16.95 -26.22
CA ASP A 35 -4.69 18.28 -26.35
C ASP A 35 -5.06 18.95 -25.01
N MET A 36 -4.46 18.55 -23.89
CA MET A 36 -4.69 19.18 -22.60
C MET A 36 -4.00 20.56 -22.53
N LYS A 37 -4.80 21.60 -22.40
CA LYS A 37 -4.36 22.97 -22.15
C LYS A 37 -4.69 23.38 -20.72
N ASN A 38 -4.00 24.39 -20.20
CA ASN A 38 -4.23 24.97 -18.88
C ASN A 38 -4.13 23.92 -17.75
N ARG A 39 -3.11 23.06 -17.84
CA ARG A 39 -2.79 22.13 -16.77
C ARG A 39 -2.13 22.89 -15.60
N PRO A 40 -2.16 22.37 -14.39
CA PRO A 40 -1.41 22.92 -13.27
C PRO A 40 0.09 23.05 -13.61
N GLU A 41 0.77 23.98 -12.96
CA GLU A 41 2.21 24.10 -13.06
C GLU A 41 2.90 22.80 -12.56
N ALA A 42 4.05 22.50 -13.13
CA ALA A 42 4.86 21.38 -12.68
C ALA A 42 5.32 21.65 -11.23
N GLY A 43 5.09 20.68 -10.36
CA GLY A 43 5.70 20.65 -9.03
C GLY A 43 7.09 20.00 -9.07
N HIS A 44 7.59 19.67 -7.91
CA HIS A 44 8.80 18.86 -7.73
C HIS A 44 8.44 17.37 -7.75
N GLY A 45 9.41 16.52 -8.09
CA GLY A 45 9.21 15.07 -8.17
C GLY A 45 8.35 14.64 -9.36
N MET A 46 7.76 13.46 -9.27
CA MET A 46 6.96 12.84 -10.34
C MET A 46 5.61 12.35 -9.79
N ASN A 47 4.52 12.72 -10.42
CA ASN A 47 3.17 12.33 -10.03
C ASN A 47 2.57 11.36 -11.06
N VAL A 48 2.29 10.14 -10.65
CA VAL A 48 1.64 9.10 -11.45
C VAL A 48 0.21 8.93 -10.98
N LEU A 49 -0.78 9.10 -11.86
CA LEU A 49 -2.15 8.71 -11.57
C LEU A 49 -2.34 7.22 -11.89
N LEU A 50 -2.43 6.41 -10.84
CA LEU A 50 -2.72 4.98 -10.92
C LEU A 50 -4.23 4.77 -10.85
N VAL A 51 -4.77 4.11 -11.87
CA VAL A 51 -6.20 3.85 -12.01
C VAL A 51 -6.46 2.36 -12.12
N GLY A 52 -7.31 1.83 -11.25
CA GLY A 52 -7.79 0.45 -11.33
C GLY A 52 -9.13 0.39 -12.04
N THR A 53 -9.20 -0.34 -13.14
CA THR A 53 -10.43 -0.53 -13.91
C THR A 53 -11.01 -1.94 -13.74
N ASP A 54 -12.29 -2.07 -14.00
CA ASP A 54 -13.03 -3.33 -13.95
C ASP A 54 -12.94 -4.10 -15.30
N GLY A 55 -11.82 -4.00 -16.01
CA GLY A 55 -11.59 -4.73 -17.25
C GLY A 55 -11.50 -6.24 -17.03
N ARG A 56 -12.36 -7.02 -17.69
CA ARG A 56 -12.49 -8.48 -17.52
C ARG A 56 -12.38 -9.26 -18.83
N ASP A 57 -12.01 -8.61 -19.91
CA ASP A 57 -12.07 -9.17 -21.26
C ASP A 57 -11.16 -10.37 -21.48
N ARG A 58 -10.16 -10.55 -20.60
CA ARG A 58 -9.16 -11.63 -20.68
C ARG A 58 -9.22 -12.63 -19.53
N ILE A 59 -10.26 -12.55 -18.71
CA ILE A 59 -10.45 -13.47 -17.57
C ILE A 59 -11.22 -14.68 -18.07
N SER A 60 -10.67 -15.87 -17.83
CA SER A 60 -11.35 -17.12 -18.16
C SER A 60 -12.62 -17.33 -17.34
N GLU A 61 -13.56 -18.13 -17.84
CA GLU A 61 -14.79 -18.48 -17.11
C GLU A 61 -14.48 -19.23 -15.79
N GLU A 62 -13.39 -19.98 -15.75
CA GLU A 62 -12.93 -20.68 -14.55
C GLU A 62 -12.45 -19.67 -13.50
N GLU A 63 -11.61 -18.71 -13.86
CA GLU A 63 -11.15 -17.64 -12.98
C GLU A 63 -12.31 -16.76 -12.51
N ARG A 64 -13.28 -16.45 -13.39
CA ARG A 64 -14.49 -15.70 -13.03
C ARG A 64 -15.26 -16.41 -11.91
N ARG A 65 -15.45 -17.72 -12.01
CA ARG A 65 -16.12 -18.51 -10.99
C ARG A 65 -15.28 -18.61 -9.72
N ARG A 66 -14.00 -18.97 -9.86
CA ARG A 66 -13.08 -19.16 -8.73
C ARG A 66 -12.93 -17.93 -7.86
N TYR A 67 -12.77 -16.77 -8.47
CA TYR A 67 -12.52 -15.50 -7.77
C TYR A 67 -13.75 -14.59 -7.66
N ARG A 68 -14.92 -15.12 -7.98
CA ARG A 68 -16.21 -14.40 -7.92
C ARG A 68 -16.17 -13.06 -8.64
N LEU A 69 -15.69 -13.07 -9.88
CA LEU A 69 -15.61 -11.89 -10.74
C LEU A 69 -16.89 -11.72 -11.59
N GLY A 70 -18.05 -12.01 -11.00
CA GLY A 70 -19.35 -11.87 -11.65
C GLY A 70 -19.82 -10.42 -11.78
N GLY A 71 -20.96 -10.25 -12.47
CA GLY A 71 -21.58 -8.94 -12.77
C GLY A 71 -21.18 -8.38 -14.14
N ALA A 72 -21.94 -7.40 -14.63
CA ALA A 72 -21.59 -6.69 -15.86
C ALA A 72 -20.37 -5.80 -15.62
N PRO A 73 -19.37 -5.75 -16.53
CA PRO A 73 -18.28 -4.79 -16.42
C PRO A 73 -18.87 -3.37 -16.49
N CYS A 74 -18.56 -2.56 -15.50
CA CYS A 74 -18.81 -1.14 -15.62
C CYS A 74 -17.57 -0.53 -16.29
N HIS A 75 -17.71 0.24 -17.33
CA HIS A 75 -16.63 1.06 -17.86
C HIS A 75 -16.29 2.19 -16.87
N CYS A 76 -15.95 1.84 -15.64
CA CYS A 76 -15.71 2.75 -14.53
C CYS A 76 -14.43 2.37 -13.79
N THR A 77 -13.96 3.28 -12.95
CA THR A 77 -12.77 3.08 -12.14
C THR A 77 -13.17 2.75 -10.70
N ASP A 78 -12.62 1.67 -10.16
CA ASP A 78 -12.85 1.26 -8.77
C ASP A 78 -11.79 1.80 -7.80
N THR A 79 -10.61 2.12 -8.32
CA THR A 79 -9.46 2.61 -7.56
C THR A 79 -8.81 3.77 -8.30
N MET A 80 -8.53 4.85 -7.60
CA MET A 80 -7.72 5.96 -8.08
C MET A 80 -6.75 6.38 -7.00
N MET A 81 -5.46 6.50 -7.36
CA MET A 81 -4.40 6.91 -6.45
C MET A 81 -3.43 7.85 -7.17
N ILE A 82 -3.00 8.90 -6.50
CA ILE A 82 -1.82 9.66 -6.92
C ILE A 82 -0.63 9.03 -6.22
N VAL A 83 0.32 8.54 -7.00
CA VAL A 83 1.62 8.06 -6.53
C VAL A 83 2.64 9.15 -6.83
N HIS A 84 3.11 9.81 -5.79
CA HIS A 84 4.15 10.84 -5.89
C HIS A 84 5.50 10.22 -5.51
N ILE A 85 6.48 10.39 -6.37
CA ILE A 85 7.87 10.03 -6.12
C ILE A 85 8.66 11.31 -5.97
N SER A 86 9.33 11.48 -4.83
CA SER A 86 10.12 12.69 -4.54
C SER A 86 11.23 12.92 -5.56
N GLU A 87 11.64 14.16 -5.69
CA GLU A 87 12.68 14.58 -6.64
C GLU A 87 14.02 13.86 -6.40
N ASP A 88 14.37 13.66 -5.11
CA ASP A 88 15.55 12.89 -4.68
C ASP A 88 15.38 11.37 -4.87
N ARG A 89 14.17 10.88 -5.20
CA ARG A 89 13.82 9.47 -5.38
C ARG A 89 14.02 8.59 -4.13
N GLU A 90 13.97 9.19 -2.96
CA GLU A 90 14.12 8.49 -1.68
C GLU A 90 12.77 8.27 -0.95
N ARG A 91 11.70 8.94 -1.40
CA ARG A 91 10.35 8.85 -0.81
C ARG A 91 9.29 8.60 -1.86
N ALA A 92 8.30 7.78 -1.49
CA ALA A 92 7.06 7.63 -2.25
C ALA A 92 5.85 7.94 -1.37
N SER A 93 4.95 8.78 -1.84
CA SER A 93 3.71 9.15 -1.16
C SER A 93 2.51 8.73 -2.00
N VAL A 94 1.64 7.89 -1.46
CA VAL A 94 0.46 7.35 -2.15
C VAL A 94 -0.80 7.94 -1.54
N VAL A 95 -1.54 8.71 -2.33
CA VAL A 95 -2.80 9.33 -1.92
C VAL A 95 -3.97 8.66 -2.63
N SER A 96 -4.79 7.93 -1.87
CA SER A 96 -6.03 7.32 -2.39
C SER A 96 -7.12 8.37 -2.54
N LEU A 97 -7.75 8.39 -3.73
CA LEU A 97 -8.90 9.24 -4.05
C LEU A 97 -10.15 8.35 -4.06
N PRO A 98 -11.10 8.53 -3.12
CA PRO A 98 -12.31 7.71 -3.08
C PRO A 98 -13.11 7.88 -4.38
N ARG A 99 -13.53 6.77 -4.97
CA ARG A 99 -14.24 6.76 -6.25
C ARG A 99 -15.56 7.53 -6.24
N ASP A 100 -16.25 7.55 -5.08
CA ASP A 100 -17.52 8.25 -4.89
C ASP A 100 -17.33 9.72 -4.44
N SER A 101 -16.10 10.28 -4.55
CA SER A 101 -15.84 11.69 -4.28
C SER A 101 -16.71 12.58 -5.17
N TYR A 102 -17.31 13.61 -4.59
CA TYR A 102 -17.90 14.69 -5.35
C TYR A 102 -16.80 15.37 -6.18
N ALA A 103 -17.04 15.49 -7.45
CA ALA A 103 -16.13 16.11 -8.40
C ALA A 103 -16.92 17.01 -9.35
N GLU A 104 -16.25 18.04 -9.86
CA GLU A 104 -16.75 18.84 -10.96
C GLU A 104 -15.85 18.62 -12.17
N THR A 105 -16.43 18.16 -13.28
CA THR A 105 -15.67 18.05 -14.52
C THR A 105 -15.33 19.45 -15.03
N PRO A 106 -14.10 19.71 -15.50
CA PRO A 106 -13.81 20.94 -16.20
C PRO A 106 -14.54 20.97 -17.55
N GLY A 107 -14.94 22.17 -17.99
CA GLY A 107 -15.49 22.36 -19.33
C GLY A 107 -14.49 21.86 -20.40
N ARG A 108 -15.01 21.22 -21.44
CA ARG A 108 -14.19 20.64 -22.52
C ARG A 108 -14.87 20.81 -23.89
N THR A 109 -14.07 20.91 -24.92
CA THR A 109 -14.54 20.77 -26.30
C THR A 109 -14.07 19.43 -26.85
N ASP A 110 -15.02 18.58 -27.23
CA ASP A 110 -14.71 17.35 -27.97
C ASP A 110 -14.30 17.73 -29.39
N ARG A 111 -13.07 17.46 -29.74
CA ARG A 111 -12.53 17.82 -31.06
C ARG A 111 -13.01 16.94 -32.19
N ALA A 112 -13.40 15.71 -31.89
CA ALA A 112 -13.92 14.82 -32.92
C ALA A 112 -15.31 15.27 -33.41
N THR A 113 -16.12 15.81 -32.49
CA THR A 113 -17.49 16.25 -32.75
C THR A 113 -17.65 17.76 -32.78
N GLY A 114 -16.64 18.55 -32.33
CA GLY A 114 -16.73 20.00 -32.14
C GLY A 114 -17.66 20.44 -30.99
N ARG A 115 -18.26 19.50 -30.26
CA ARG A 115 -19.22 19.82 -29.18
C ARG A 115 -18.49 20.30 -27.95
N THR A 116 -18.97 21.41 -27.39
CA THR A 116 -18.53 21.93 -26.11
C THR A 116 -19.40 21.38 -24.98
N HIS A 117 -18.77 20.73 -24.04
CA HIS A 117 -19.38 20.25 -22.81
C HIS A 117 -19.06 21.23 -21.67
N LYS A 118 -20.08 21.74 -21.01
CA LYS A 118 -19.91 22.55 -19.79
C LYS A 118 -19.45 21.63 -18.65
N GLY A 119 -18.72 22.20 -17.70
CA GLY A 119 -18.43 21.51 -16.45
C GLY A 119 -19.72 21.16 -15.71
N HIS A 120 -19.74 20.01 -15.08
CA HIS A 120 -20.91 19.55 -14.32
C HIS A 120 -20.46 18.65 -13.16
N PRO A 121 -21.28 18.55 -12.10
CA PRO A 121 -20.97 17.68 -10.98
C PRO A 121 -21.09 16.21 -11.36
N ILE A 122 -20.21 15.37 -10.82
CA ILE A 122 -20.19 13.91 -10.99
C ILE A 122 -19.67 13.23 -9.73
N LYS A 123 -19.75 11.89 -9.68
CA LYS A 123 -18.82 11.07 -8.88
C LYS A 123 -17.51 10.95 -9.61
N LEU A 124 -16.38 11.02 -8.91
CA LEU A 124 -15.06 11.02 -9.53
C LEU A 124 -14.84 9.83 -10.48
N ASN A 125 -15.35 8.63 -10.13
CA ASN A 125 -15.25 7.45 -10.98
C ASN A 125 -16.01 7.58 -12.32
N ALA A 126 -17.02 8.43 -12.39
CA ALA A 126 -17.78 8.65 -13.61
C ALA A 126 -16.98 9.42 -14.68
N ALA A 127 -15.94 10.17 -14.28
CA ALA A 127 -15.06 10.85 -15.23
C ALA A 127 -14.45 9.90 -16.27
N TYR A 128 -14.13 8.67 -15.84
CA TYR A 128 -13.60 7.66 -16.75
C TYR A 128 -14.67 7.16 -17.75
N ALA A 129 -15.89 6.91 -17.27
CA ALA A 129 -16.98 6.46 -18.13
C ALA A 129 -17.39 7.52 -19.16
N GLU A 130 -17.34 8.82 -18.78
CA GLU A 130 -17.75 9.92 -19.64
C GLU A 130 -16.71 10.40 -20.63
N GLY A 131 -15.42 10.28 -20.31
CA GLY A 131 -14.37 10.83 -21.18
C GLY A 131 -13.04 10.12 -21.05
N GLY A 132 -13.06 8.88 -20.52
CA GLY A 132 -11.88 8.01 -20.44
C GLY A 132 -10.74 8.58 -19.62
N PRO A 133 -9.52 8.11 -19.88
CA PRO A 133 -8.31 8.55 -19.20
C PRO A 133 -8.12 10.07 -19.19
N GLN A 134 -8.37 10.72 -20.32
CA GLN A 134 -8.18 12.16 -20.46
C GLN A 134 -9.05 12.97 -19.51
N LEU A 135 -10.37 12.68 -19.45
CA LEU A 135 -11.26 13.40 -18.53
C LEU A 135 -10.96 13.09 -17.08
N THR A 136 -10.56 11.84 -16.78
CA THR A 136 -10.13 11.43 -15.43
C THR A 136 -8.93 12.26 -14.97
N VAL A 137 -7.87 12.37 -15.77
CA VAL A 137 -6.71 13.20 -15.45
C VAL A 137 -7.11 14.66 -15.26
N ARG A 138 -7.86 15.23 -16.19
CA ARG A 138 -8.31 16.63 -16.10
C ARG A 138 -9.13 16.90 -14.83
N THR A 139 -10.01 15.99 -14.49
CA THR A 139 -10.84 16.14 -13.28
C THR A 139 -9.97 16.05 -12.02
N VAL A 140 -9.05 15.09 -11.95
CA VAL A 140 -8.12 14.96 -10.81
C VAL A 140 -7.23 16.19 -10.70
N GLU A 141 -6.63 16.67 -11.79
CA GLU A 141 -5.82 17.90 -11.79
C GLU A 141 -6.64 19.14 -11.37
N HIS A 142 -7.89 19.22 -11.82
CA HIS A 142 -8.79 20.33 -11.45
C HIS A 142 -9.08 20.34 -9.95
N MET A 143 -9.34 19.18 -9.36
CA MET A 143 -9.66 19.03 -7.93
C MET A 143 -8.46 19.23 -7.02
N THR A 144 -7.28 18.75 -7.43
CA THR A 144 -6.10 18.65 -6.57
C THR A 144 -5.08 19.75 -6.81
N ARG A 145 -5.11 20.38 -7.97
CA ARG A 145 -4.10 21.29 -8.48
C ARG A 145 -2.71 20.66 -8.57
N VAL A 146 -2.63 19.33 -8.51
CA VAL A 146 -1.40 18.57 -8.73
C VAL A 146 -1.33 18.22 -10.20
N LYS A 147 -0.23 18.58 -10.87
CA LYS A 147 0.04 18.15 -12.24
C LYS A 147 0.33 16.66 -12.23
N ILE A 148 -0.35 15.90 -13.07
CA ILE A 148 -0.13 14.48 -13.27
C ILE A 148 0.87 14.30 -14.42
N ASP A 149 2.03 13.73 -14.14
CA ASP A 149 3.07 13.55 -15.16
C ASP A 149 2.82 12.28 -15.98
N HIS A 150 2.35 11.21 -15.32
CA HIS A 150 2.05 9.94 -15.99
C HIS A 150 0.70 9.37 -15.56
N TYR A 151 0.11 8.57 -16.45
CA TYR A 151 -1.13 7.85 -16.23
C TYR A 151 -0.90 6.36 -16.44
N VAL A 152 -1.24 5.55 -15.43
CA VAL A 152 -1.13 4.09 -15.50
C VAL A 152 -2.47 3.47 -15.12
N GLU A 153 -2.95 2.56 -15.97
CA GLU A 153 -4.20 1.84 -15.80
C GLU A 153 -3.95 0.35 -15.65
N VAL A 154 -4.56 -0.25 -14.63
CA VAL A 154 -4.43 -1.66 -14.28
C VAL A 154 -5.81 -2.30 -14.27
N ASP A 155 -6.06 -3.28 -15.12
CA ASP A 155 -7.25 -4.11 -15.09
C ASP A 155 -7.09 -5.34 -14.16
N PHE A 156 -8.15 -6.09 -13.94
CA PHE A 156 -8.12 -7.26 -13.05
C PHE A 156 -7.13 -8.34 -13.49
N THR A 157 -7.04 -8.60 -14.81
CA THR A 157 -6.10 -9.58 -15.35
C THR A 157 -4.67 -9.15 -15.10
N SER A 158 -4.38 -7.88 -15.37
CA SER A 158 -3.07 -7.27 -15.17
C SER A 158 -2.65 -7.28 -13.72
N PHE A 159 -3.60 -6.98 -12.83
CA PHE A 159 -3.40 -7.04 -11.38
C PHE A 159 -3.00 -8.46 -10.94
N MET A 160 -3.80 -9.47 -11.29
CA MET A 160 -3.54 -10.87 -10.90
C MET A 160 -2.17 -11.33 -11.41
N ARG A 161 -1.87 -11.10 -12.70
CA ARG A 161 -0.58 -11.47 -13.30
C ARG A 161 0.61 -10.79 -12.62
N THR A 162 0.47 -9.50 -12.29
CA THR A 162 1.54 -8.75 -11.59
C THR A 162 1.86 -9.40 -10.25
N VAL A 163 0.84 -9.76 -9.48
CA VAL A 163 1.04 -10.42 -8.17
C VAL A 163 1.68 -11.80 -8.36
N ASP A 164 1.20 -12.61 -9.31
CA ASP A 164 1.71 -13.97 -9.54
C ASP A 164 3.18 -13.97 -10.00
N VAL A 165 3.54 -13.03 -10.89
CA VAL A 165 4.94 -12.89 -11.37
C VAL A 165 5.89 -12.45 -10.24
N LEU A 166 5.40 -11.69 -9.27
CA LEU A 166 6.17 -11.34 -8.07
C LEU A 166 6.25 -12.47 -7.04
N GLY A 167 5.60 -13.61 -7.31
CA GLY A 167 5.59 -14.78 -6.42
C GLY A 167 4.56 -14.68 -5.29
N GLY A 168 3.49 -13.89 -5.50
CA GLY A 168 2.47 -13.64 -4.50
C GLY A 168 2.71 -12.37 -3.69
N VAL A 169 1.81 -12.08 -2.76
CA VAL A 169 1.94 -10.97 -1.82
C VAL A 169 1.63 -11.43 -0.39
N ARG A 170 2.49 -11.07 0.55
CA ARG A 170 2.31 -11.42 1.96
C ARG A 170 1.47 -10.37 2.68
N ILE A 171 0.29 -10.78 3.16
CA ILE A 171 -0.67 -9.94 3.87
C ILE A 171 -0.87 -10.45 5.29
N CYS A 172 -0.83 -9.53 6.26
CA CYS A 172 -1.14 -9.82 7.65
C CYS A 172 -2.49 -9.22 8.04
N THR A 173 -3.30 -10.00 8.74
CA THR A 173 -4.58 -9.55 9.26
C THR A 173 -4.71 -9.87 10.74
N ALA A 174 -5.06 -8.85 11.55
CA ALA A 174 -5.21 -9.01 13.00
C ALA A 174 -6.51 -9.75 13.38
N GLN A 175 -7.49 -9.77 12.48
CA GLN A 175 -8.79 -10.40 12.67
C GLN A 175 -9.15 -11.20 11.42
N PRO A 176 -10.02 -12.21 11.52
CA PRO A 176 -10.53 -12.90 10.34
C PRO A 176 -11.22 -11.90 9.40
N LEU A 177 -10.99 -12.07 8.10
CA LEU A 177 -11.63 -11.28 7.05
C LEU A 177 -12.44 -12.21 6.17
N LYS A 178 -13.75 -12.06 6.18
CA LYS A 178 -14.66 -12.87 5.38
C LYS A 178 -15.62 -12.00 4.60
N ASP A 179 -15.63 -12.18 3.28
CA ASP A 179 -16.53 -11.44 2.39
C ASP A 179 -17.12 -12.39 1.35
N SER A 180 -18.42 -12.70 1.51
CA SER A 180 -19.14 -13.63 0.64
C SER A 180 -19.29 -13.10 -0.80
N TYR A 181 -19.23 -11.79 -1.03
CA TYR A 181 -19.34 -11.20 -2.35
C TYR A 181 -18.07 -11.40 -3.18
N THR A 182 -16.91 -11.23 -2.57
CA THR A 182 -15.63 -11.45 -3.25
C THR A 182 -15.10 -12.86 -3.13
N GLY A 183 -15.62 -13.64 -2.18
CA GLY A 183 -15.12 -14.97 -1.82
C GLY A 183 -13.88 -14.94 -0.93
N LEU A 184 -13.52 -13.78 -0.37
CA LEU A 184 -12.43 -13.67 0.58
C LEU A 184 -12.75 -14.44 1.86
N ASP A 185 -11.83 -15.29 2.29
CA ASP A 185 -11.92 -16.01 3.58
C ASP A 185 -10.49 -16.19 4.15
N LEU A 186 -10.08 -15.25 4.98
CA LEU A 186 -8.78 -15.24 5.64
C LEU A 186 -8.97 -15.34 7.15
N THR A 187 -8.28 -16.26 7.78
CA THR A 187 -8.15 -16.30 9.24
C THR A 187 -7.25 -15.15 9.72
N ALA A 188 -7.25 -14.88 11.03
CA ALA A 188 -6.24 -13.98 11.60
C ALA A 188 -4.84 -14.57 11.41
N GLY A 189 -3.85 -13.75 11.06
CA GLY A 189 -2.47 -14.17 10.84
C GLY A 189 -1.88 -13.65 9.54
N THR A 190 -0.77 -14.28 9.14
CA THR A 190 -0.03 -13.97 7.91
C THR A 190 -0.43 -14.95 6.81
N HIS A 191 -0.72 -14.42 5.64
CA HIS A 191 -1.14 -15.19 4.46
C HIS A 191 -0.29 -14.78 3.26
N GLU A 192 0.05 -15.74 2.42
CA GLU A 192 0.65 -15.52 1.12
C GLU A 192 -0.46 -15.65 0.08
N LEU A 193 -0.80 -14.55 -0.59
CA LEU A 193 -1.93 -14.46 -1.50
C LEU A 193 -1.44 -14.55 -2.95
N ASP A 194 -2.03 -15.42 -3.74
CA ASP A 194 -1.90 -15.40 -5.21
C ASP A 194 -2.63 -14.19 -5.81
N GLY A 195 -2.51 -13.98 -7.12
CA GLY A 195 -3.11 -12.84 -7.80
C GLY A 195 -4.62 -12.76 -7.63
N GLY A 196 -5.32 -13.90 -7.68
CA GLY A 196 -6.76 -13.97 -7.51
C GLY A 196 -7.21 -13.69 -6.09
N GLN A 197 -6.53 -14.26 -5.10
CA GLN A 197 -6.78 -14.01 -3.69
C GLN A 197 -6.47 -12.55 -3.31
N ALA A 198 -5.38 -12.01 -3.85
CA ALA A 198 -5.04 -10.60 -3.67
C ALA A 198 -6.12 -9.69 -4.26
N LEU A 199 -6.67 -10.03 -5.43
CA LEU A 199 -7.78 -9.31 -6.05
C LEU A 199 -9.04 -9.37 -5.18
N GLN A 200 -9.37 -10.52 -4.60
CA GLN A 200 -10.47 -10.64 -3.63
C GLN A 200 -10.24 -9.73 -2.42
N TYR A 201 -9.01 -9.70 -1.88
CA TYR A 201 -8.64 -8.88 -0.73
C TYR A 201 -8.81 -7.38 -0.98
N VAL A 202 -8.29 -6.86 -2.10
CA VAL A 202 -8.36 -5.41 -2.42
C VAL A 202 -9.74 -4.95 -2.87
N ARG A 203 -10.64 -5.87 -3.28
CA ARG A 203 -12.02 -5.58 -3.68
C ARG A 203 -13.02 -5.71 -2.54
N SER A 204 -12.70 -6.45 -1.48
CA SER A 204 -13.60 -6.73 -0.38
C SER A 204 -14.12 -5.43 0.29
N ARG A 205 -15.42 -5.39 0.60
CA ARG A 205 -16.09 -4.26 1.24
C ARG A 205 -16.83 -4.67 2.52
N HIS A 206 -17.12 -5.95 2.67
CA HIS A 206 -17.95 -6.45 3.75
C HIS A 206 -17.17 -7.28 4.77
N ALA A 207 -15.84 -7.36 4.63
CA ALA A 207 -15.01 -8.23 5.45
C ALA A 207 -14.87 -7.79 6.92
N ASP A 208 -15.00 -6.49 7.20
CA ASP A 208 -14.71 -5.91 8.52
C ASP A 208 -15.71 -4.82 8.97
N GLY A 209 -16.86 -4.72 8.30
CA GLY A 209 -17.89 -3.72 8.62
C GLY A 209 -17.51 -2.27 8.28
N SER A 210 -16.29 -1.99 7.82
CA SER A 210 -15.82 -0.63 7.51
C SER A 210 -16.11 -0.19 6.08
N SER A 211 -16.82 -0.99 5.29
CA SER A 211 -17.30 -0.67 3.95
C SER A 211 -16.18 -0.18 3.00
N ASP A 212 -16.39 0.94 2.32
CA ASP A 212 -15.45 1.50 1.33
C ASP A 212 -14.12 2.00 1.96
N LEU A 213 -14.19 2.55 3.18
CA LEU A 213 -12.99 2.98 3.90
C LEU A 213 -12.08 1.79 4.26
N GLY A 214 -12.67 0.66 4.65
CA GLY A 214 -11.93 -0.59 4.88
C GLY A 214 -11.27 -1.11 3.61
N ARG A 215 -11.96 -1.03 2.48
CA ARG A 215 -11.38 -1.39 1.19
C ARG A 215 -10.16 -0.53 0.87
N MET A 216 -10.23 0.78 1.01
CA MET A 216 -9.09 1.67 0.78
C MET A 216 -7.90 1.35 1.68
N LYS A 217 -8.13 1.06 2.97
CA LYS A 217 -7.07 0.62 3.88
C LYS A 217 -6.44 -0.71 3.45
N ARG A 218 -7.23 -1.66 2.96
CA ARG A 218 -6.71 -2.92 2.41
C ARG A 218 -5.88 -2.69 1.16
N GLN A 219 -6.30 -1.79 0.27
CA GLN A 219 -5.52 -1.40 -0.91
C GLN A 219 -4.18 -0.76 -0.52
N GLN A 220 -4.16 0.13 0.48
CA GLN A 220 -2.92 0.73 0.99
C GLN A 220 -1.98 -0.33 1.59
N ARG A 221 -2.51 -1.25 2.41
CA ARG A 221 -1.72 -2.38 2.96
C ARG A 221 -1.17 -3.27 1.86
N PHE A 222 -1.99 -3.56 0.86
CA PHE A 222 -1.57 -4.33 -0.30
C PHE A 222 -0.42 -3.64 -1.03
N MET A 223 -0.52 -2.35 -1.33
CA MET A 223 0.53 -1.57 -1.97
C MET A 223 1.82 -1.56 -1.15
N ALA A 224 1.74 -1.35 0.16
CA ALA A 224 2.90 -1.39 1.04
C ALA A 224 3.56 -2.78 1.05
N SER A 225 2.77 -3.85 1.11
CA SER A 225 3.26 -5.24 1.06
C SER A 225 3.88 -5.57 -0.30
N LEU A 226 3.26 -5.13 -1.39
CA LEU A 226 3.79 -5.31 -2.74
C LEU A 226 5.14 -4.59 -2.91
N MET A 227 5.27 -3.36 -2.42
CA MET A 227 6.54 -2.61 -2.41
C MET A 227 7.60 -3.32 -1.56
N SER A 228 7.24 -3.80 -0.37
CA SER A 228 8.13 -4.58 0.49
C SER A 228 8.60 -5.85 -0.21
N GLN A 229 7.72 -6.58 -0.86
CA GLN A 229 8.04 -7.79 -1.62
C GLN A 229 8.98 -7.48 -2.79
N ALA A 230 8.69 -6.45 -3.57
CA ALA A 230 9.52 -6.04 -4.69
C ALA A 230 10.94 -5.63 -4.26
N THR A 231 11.08 -4.96 -3.12
CA THR A 231 12.39 -4.52 -2.60
C THR A 231 13.15 -5.62 -1.89
N SER A 232 12.48 -6.57 -1.21
CA SER A 232 13.12 -7.64 -0.43
C SER A 232 13.47 -8.90 -1.25
N SER A 233 12.76 -9.16 -2.34
CA SER A 233 12.90 -10.39 -3.15
C SER A 233 14.21 -10.50 -3.96
N GLY A 234 15.09 -9.49 -3.88
CA GLY A 234 16.31 -9.43 -4.70
C GLY A 234 16.06 -9.28 -6.20
N VAL A 235 14.79 -9.13 -6.61
CA VAL A 235 14.37 -8.90 -8.00
C VAL A 235 15.06 -7.67 -8.58
N LEU A 236 15.10 -6.59 -7.80
CA LEU A 236 15.72 -5.32 -8.22
C LEU A 236 17.26 -5.42 -8.34
N LEU A 237 17.88 -6.43 -7.71
CA LEU A 237 19.32 -6.69 -7.77
C LEU A 237 19.71 -7.66 -8.90
N ASN A 238 18.75 -8.43 -9.44
CA ASN A 238 18.98 -9.36 -10.53
C ASN A 238 18.44 -8.80 -11.85
N PRO A 239 19.31 -8.37 -12.80
CA PRO A 239 18.87 -7.73 -14.04
C PRO A 239 17.96 -8.60 -14.90
N MET A 240 18.14 -9.92 -14.89
CA MET A 240 17.28 -10.84 -15.66
C MET A 240 15.90 -10.96 -15.04
N LYS A 241 15.82 -11.19 -13.72
CA LYS A 241 14.53 -11.23 -13.02
C LYS A 241 13.79 -9.89 -13.11
N PHE A 242 14.51 -8.78 -12.96
CA PHE A 242 13.93 -7.44 -13.13
C PHE A 242 13.34 -7.26 -14.52
N ARG A 243 14.08 -7.65 -15.58
CA ARG A 243 13.58 -7.61 -16.94
C ARG A 243 12.33 -8.45 -17.12
N ASP A 244 12.35 -9.72 -16.67
CA ASP A 244 11.24 -10.65 -16.87
C ASP A 244 9.96 -10.18 -16.16
N ILE A 245 10.10 -9.65 -14.94
CA ILE A 245 8.98 -9.03 -14.19
C ILE A 245 8.51 -7.77 -14.89
N THR A 246 9.43 -6.89 -15.27
CA THR A 246 9.09 -5.66 -15.99
C THR A 246 8.33 -5.97 -17.28
N GLN A 247 8.78 -6.92 -18.05
CA GLN A 247 8.12 -7.36 -19.29
C GLN A 247 6.72 -7.93 -19.02
N ALA A 248 6.58 -8.78 -18.00
CA ALA A 248 5.29 -9.37 -17.64
C ALA A 248 4.28 -8.31 -17.13
N VAL A 249 4.76 -7.35 -16.33
CA VAL A 249 3.94 -6.24 -15.79
C VAL A 249 3.56 -5.29 -16.93
N LEU A 250 4.52 -4.84 -17.73
CA LEU A 250 4.30 -3.86 -18.81
C LEU A 250 3.36 -4.38 -19.89
N GLY A 251 3.47 -5.64 -20.28
CA GLY A 251 2.53 -6.28 -21.23
C GLY A 251 1.10 -6.39 -20.70
N SER A 252 0.92 -6.12 -19.40
CA SER A 252 -0.35 -6.22 -18.70
C SER A 252 -1.01 -4.88 -18.40
N VAL A 253 -0.25 -3.79 -18.24
CA VAL A 253 -0.78 -2.46 -17.92
C VAL A 253 -1.00 -1.61 -19.16
N ARG A 254 -1.81 -0.56 -19.04
CA ARG A 254 -1.96 0.50 -20.04
C ARG A 254 -1.35 1.78 -19.46
N ALA A 255 -0.52 2.44 -20.23
CA ALA A 255 0.14 3.68 -19.78
C ALA A 255 0.02 4.79 -20.82
N ASP A 256 0.21 6.02 -20.39
CA ASP A 256 0.25 7.14 -21.31
C ASP A 256 1.40 6.99 -22.35
N LYS A 257 1.34 7.77 -23.41
CA LYS A 257 2.32 7.68 -24.51
C LYS A 257 3.72 8.14 -24.11
N GLU A 258 3.82 9.02 -23.12
CA GLU A 258 5.08 9.61 -22.66
C GLU A 258 5.76 8.72 -21.60
N PHE A 259 5.03 7.77 -21.00
CA PHE A 259 5.56 6.79 -20.04
C PHE A 259 6.38 5.71 -20.79
N GLY A 260 7.55 6.10 -21.27
CA GLY A 260 8.45 5.25 -22.05
C GLY A 260 9.43 4.43 -21.21
N THR A 261 10.41 3.86 -21.88
CA THR A 261 11.44 3.02 -21.23
C THR A 261 12.34 3.85 -20.31
N GLY A 262 12.57 5.12 -20.62
CA GLY A 262 13.34 6.04 -19.77
C GLY A 262 12.72 6.19 -18.41
N GLU A 263 11.42 6.54 -18.38
CA GLU A 263 10.61 6.71 -17.17
C GLU A 263 10.50 5.43 -16.37
N LEU A 264 10.42 4.27 -17.05
CA LEU A 264 10.41 2.96 -16.41
C LEU A 264 11.73 2.62 -15.73
N ILE A 265 12.86 2.91 -16.39
CA ILE A 265 14.18 2.73 -15.79
C ILE A 265 14.33 3.67 -14.59
N ASP A 266 13.87 4.89 -14.70
CA ASP A 266 13.92 5.87 -13.63
C ASP A 266 13.01 5.49 -12.47
N LEU A 267 11.80 4.98 -12.75
CA LEU A 267 10.94 4.38 -11.73
C LEU A 267 11.59 3.16 -11.07
N GLY A 268 12.21 2.28 -11.84
CA GLY A 268 12.94 1.13 -11.32
C GLY A 268 14.14 1.52 -10.44
N ARG A 269 14.84 2.60 -10.79
CA ARG A 269 15.91 3.18 -9.94
C ARG A 269 15.36 3.77 -8.66
N ALA A 270 14.26 4.52 -8.74
CA ALA A 270 13.58 5.06 -7.58
C ALA A 270 13.13 3.94 -6.64
N LEU A 271 12.50 2.90 -7.17
CA LEU A 271 12.04 1.73 -6.39
C LEU A 271 13.19 1.01 -5.66
N ARG A 272 14.43 1.06 -6.16
CA ARG A 272 15.59 0.49 -5.47
C ARG A 272 15.97 1.22 -4.18
N ASN A 273 15.72 2.52 -4.14
CA ASN A 273 16.04 3.37 -2.99
C ASN A 273 14.87 3.42 -2.00
N LEU A 274 13.66 3.08 -2.45
CA LEU A 274 12.47 3.08 -1.60
C LEU A 274 12.48 1.90 -0.65
N THR A 275 12.17 2.19 0.59
CA THR A 275 11.92 1.21 1.64
C THR A 275 10.48 1.33 2.11
N PRO A 276 9.92 0.32 2.79
CA PRO A 276 8.62 0.49 3.45
C PRO A 276 8.57 1.71 4.38
N ALA A 277 9.68 2.01 5.07
CA ALA A 277 9.77 3.16 5.98
C ALA A 277 9.78 4.52 5.27
N SER A 278 10.25 4.59 4.01
CA SER A 278 10.23 5.82 3.20
C SER A 278 8.97 5.96 2.33
N SER A 279 8.02 5.04 2.49
CA SER A 279 6.74 5.06 1.77
C SER A 279 5.62 5.52 2.67
N GLU A 280 4.82 6.46 2.20
CA GLU A 280 3.71 7.06 2.92
C GLU A 280 2.40 6.77 2.21
N PHE A 281 1.36 6.40 2.96
CA PHE A 281 0.04 6.06 2.43
C PHE A 281 -1.02 6.87 3.15
N THR A 282 -1.91 7.50 2.42
CA THR A 282 -3.06 8.22 3.00
C THR A 282 -4.26 8.17 2.06
N THR A 283 -5.41 8.51 2.61
CA THR A 283 -6.62 8.83 1.84
C THR A 283 -6.86 10.32 1.94
N VAL A 284 -7.33 10.95 0.86
CA VAL A 284 -7.73 12.36 0.93
C VAL A 284 -8.70 12.58 2.09
N PRO A 285 -8.50 13.62 2.92
CA PRO A 285 -9.34 13.88 4.08
C PRO A 285 -10.81 14.07 3.70
N ILE A 286 -11.70 13.26 4.28
CA ILE A 286 -13.13 13.31 4.04
C ILE A 286 -13.77 14.24 5.08
N GLY A 287 -14.48 15.27 4.62
CA GLY A 287 -15.22 16.20 5.46
C GLY A 287 -16.67 15.74 5.68
N ARG A 288 -17.34 15.21 4.64
CA ARG A 288 -18.72 14.76 4.75
C ARG A 288 -18.96 13.48 3.94
N MET A 289 -19.51 12.47 4.59
CA MET A 289 -20.03 11.27 3.94
C MET A 289 -21.53 11.46 3.64
N GLY A 290 -22.00 10.79 2.58
CA GLY A 290 -23.42 10.87 2.22
C GLY A 290 -23.86 12.25 1.76
N TYR A 291 -22.98 13.02 1.12
CA TYR A 291 -23.35 14.31 0.53
C TYR A 291 -24.22 14.06 -0.70
N ALA A 292 -25.51 14.38 -0.56
CA ALA A 292 -26.50 14.19 -1.63
C ALA A 292 -26.34 15.28 -2.70
N VAL A 293 -26.27 14.86 -3.96
CA VAL A 293 -26.22 15.73 -5.13
C VAL A 293 -27.33 15.33 -6.07
N GLU A 294 -28.12 16.30 -6.50
CA GLU A 294 -29.26 16.08 -7.40
C GLU A 294 -28.79 15.43 -8.72
N GLY A 295 -29.50 14.40 -9.16
CA GLY A 295 -29.16 13.63 -10.36
C GLY A 295 -27.97 12.66 -10.24
N ILE A 296 -27.20 12.72 -9.12
CA ILE A 296 -26.00 11.89 -8.93
C ILE A 296 -26.15 10.94 -7.73
N GLY A 297 -26.93 11.37 -6.72
CA GLY A 297 -27.14 10.62 -5.49
C GLY A 297 -26.10 10.91 -4.42
N SER A 298 -25.79 9.91 -3.59
CA SER A 298 -24.87 10.06 -2.45
C SER A 298 -23.41 10.10 -2.90
N THR A 299 -22.66 11.11 -2.45
CA THR A 299 -21.24 11.32 -2.74
C THR A 299 -20.44 11.50 -1.44
N LEU A 300 -19.12 11.59 -1.57
CA LEU A 300 -18.18 11.94 -0.50
C LEU A 300 -17.63 13.35 -0.77
N LYS A 301 -17.82 14.28 0.15
CA LYS A 301 -17.20 15.60 0.06
C LYS A 301 -15.91 15.64 0.88
N TRP A 302 -14.82 16.14 0.28
CA TRP A 302 -13.54 16.28 0.97
C TRP A 302 -13.61 17.38 2.04
N ASP A 303 -12.71 17.31 3.02
CA ASP A 303 -12.39 18.43 3.88
C ASP A 303 -11.45 19.37 3.09
N ASP A 304 -12.02 20.43 2.54
CA ASP A 304 -11.34 21.31 1.59
C ASP A 304 -10.01 21.85 2.14
N ALA A 305 -9.99 22.25 3.43
CA ALA A 305 -8.80 22.81 4.05
C ALA A 305 -7.69 21.77 4.26
N LYS A 306 -8.05 20.57 4.70
CA LYS A 306 -7.07 19.49 4.91
C LYS A 306 -6.61 18.90 3.57
N ALA A 307 -7.50 18.77 2.60
CA ALA A 307 -7.17 18.33 1.25
C ALA A 307 -6.22 19.30 0.55
N ALA A 308 -6.47 20.62 0.66
CA ALA A 308 -5.59 21.63 0.10
C ALA A 308 -4.17 21.53 0.65
N ARG A 309 -4.01 21.37 1.98
CA ARG A 309 -2.69 21.17 2.61
C ARG A 309 -2.00 19.88 2.17
N LEU A 310 -2.77 18.79 2.00
CA LEU A 310 -2.26 17.52 1.52
C LEU A 310 -1.68 17.64 0.11
N PHE A 311 -2.43 18.25 -0.81
CA PHE A 311 -1.98 18.41 -2.20
C PHE A 311 -0.91 19.49 -2.36
N GLU A 312 -0.90 20.51 -1.50
CA GLU A 312 0.22 21.45 -1.41
C GLU A 312 1.52 20.73 -1.02
N ALA A 313 1.46 19.81 -0.02
CA ALA A 313 2.63 19.03 0.35
C ALA A 313 3.16 18.16 -0.80
N LEU A 314 2.28 17.59 -1.64
CA LEU A 314 2.70 16.87 -2.86
C LEU A 314 3.38 17.79 -3.88
N ARG A 315 2.81 18.97 -4.15
CA ARG A 315 3.38 19.93 -5.10
C ARG A 315 4.76 20.44 -4.67
N ASP A 316 4.92 20.65 -3.36
CA ASP A 316 6.17 21.14 -2.76
C ASP A 316 7.16 20.00 -2.43
N ASP A 317 6.87 18.78 -2.87
CA ASP A 317 7.68 17.59 -2.55
C ASP A 317 7.98 17.42 -1.04
N ARG A 318 7.01 17.81 -0.19
CA ARG A 318 7.13 17.68 1.27
C ARG A 318 6.56 16.35 1.76
N PRO A 319 7.14 15.74 2.80
CA PRO A 319 6.55 14.57 3.45
C PRO A 319 5.10 14.84 3.87
N LEU A 320 4.21 13.87 3.64
CA LEU A 320 2.80 13.96 4.06
C LEU A 320 2.67 13.79 5.58
N SER A 321 3.56 13.03 6.19
CA SER A 321 3.70 12.92 7.63
C SER A 321 4.72 13.94 8.11
N PRO A 322 4.37 14.91 8.96
CA PRO A 322 5.39 15.76 9.57
C PRO A 322 6.39 14.85 10.27
N TYR A 323 7.67 15.01 9.93
CA TYR A 323 8.77 14.33 10.59
C TYR A 323 8.76 14.72 12.08
N LYS A 324 8.01 13.99 12.89
CA LYS A 324 8.12 14.12 14.34
C LYS A 324 9.42 13.44 14.73
N ALA A 325 10.46 14.24 14.81
CA ALA A 325 11.66 13.85 15.53
C ALA A 325 11.24 13.20 16.86
N ARG A 326 11.53 11.89 16.97
CA ARG A 326 11.31 11.04 18.15
C ARG A 326 9.92 11.15 18.79
N ALA A 327 8.97 10.36 18.29
CA ALA A 327 7.84 9.97 19.12
C ALA A 327 8.42 9.37 20.42
N ARG A 328 8.04 9.91 21.58
CA ARG A 328 8.47 9.40 22.91
C ARG A 328 8.05 7.92 23.13
N HIS A 329 7.24 7.37 22.24
CA HIS A 329 6.73 6.00 22.31
C HIS A 329 6.88 5.34 20.92
N ALA A 330 7.38 4.12 20.88
CA ALA A 330 7.42 3.32 19.66
C ALA A 330 6.00 3.01 19.18
N LEU A 331 5.75 3.12 17.87
CA LEU A 331 4.48 2.73 17.26
C LEU A 331 4.44 1.22 17.10
N VAL A 332 3.28 0.62 17.31
CA VAL A 332 3.03 -0.81 17.18
C VAL A 332 1.74 -1.07 16.39
N ASP A 333 1.71 -2.18 15.68
CA ASP A 333 0.59 -2.56 14.79
C ASP A 333 -0.69 -2.91 15.54
N VAL A 334 -0.55 -3.60 16.67
CA VAL A 334 -1.67 -4.07 17.47
C VAL A 334 -1.69 -3.31 18.79
N ALA A 335 -2.86 -2.76 19.13
CA ALA A 335 -3.00 -1.99 20.38
C ALA A 335 -2.70 -2.88 21.59
N PRO A 336 -1.90 -2.41 22.58
CA PRO A 336 -1.59 -3.16 23.78
C PRO A 336 -2.83 -3.74 24.46
N GLN A 337 -3.96 -3.00 24.45
CA GLN A 337 -5.24 -3.40 25.04
C GLN A 337 -5.87 -4.63 24.34
N GLN A 338 -5.44 -4.96 23.13
CA GLN A 338 -5.92 -6.14 22.39
C GLN A 338 -5.03 -7.37 22.60
N ILE A 339 -3.85 -7.20 23.19
CA ILE A 339 -2.86 -8.27 23.37
C ILE A 339 -2.97 -8.84 24.77
N ARG A 340 -3.29 -10.15 24.85
CA ARG A 340 -3.31 -10.91 26.12
C ARG A 340 -1.93 -11.49 26.39
N VAL A 341 -1.43 -11.29 27.60
CA VAL A 341 -0.08 -11.70 27.99
C VAL A 341 -0.10 -12.47 29.31
N GLN A 342 0.51 -13.66 29.31
CA GLN A 342 0.89 -14.41 30.49
C GLN A 342 2.38 -14.18 30.74
N VAL A 343 2.73 -13.76 31.95
CA VAL A 343 4.15 -13.55 32.32
C VAL A 343 4.64 -14.77 33.12
N GLU A 344 5.86 -15.21 32.75
CA GLU A 344 6.57 -16.29 33.43
C GLU A 344 7.95 -15.77 33.88
N ASN A 345 8.31 -16.01 35.14
CA ASN A 345 9.65 -15.72 35.63
C ASN A 345 10.60 -16.86 35.25
N GLY A 346 11.48 -16.61 34.28
CA GLY A 346 12.52 -17.55 33.82
C GLY A 346 13.83 -17.45 34.58
N THR A 347 13.84 -16.75 35.75
CA THR A 347 15.05 -16.53 36.53
C THR A 347 14.86 -16.93 38.00
N ALA A 348 15.96 -17.10 38.71
CA ALA A 348 15.94 -17.30 40.15
C ALA A 348 15.68 -15.99 40.95
N VAL A 349 15.51 -14.82 40.28
CA VAL A 349 15.31 -13.52 40.92
C VAL A 349 13.86 -13.45 41.44
N PRO A 350 13.65 -13.35 42.78
CA PRO A 350 12.30 -13.28 43.32
C PRO A 350 11.60 -12.00 42.86
N GLY A 351 10.32 -12.11 42.50
CA GLY A 351 9.48 -10.96 42.16
C GLY A 351 9.68 -10.39 40.72
N LEU A 352 10.62 -10.90 39.91
CA LEU A 352 10.86 -10.40 38.56
C LEU A 352 9.60 -10.54 37.69
N GLY A 353 8.92 -11.68 37.74
CA GLY A 353 7.67 -11.89 36.98
C GLY A 353 6.60 -10.86 37.35
N MET A 354 6.45 -10.56 38.62
CA MET A 354 5.49 -9.56 39.10
C MET A 354 5.87 -8.13 38.68
N LYS A 355 7.16 -7.83 38.61
CA LYS A 355 7.67 -6.55 38.08
C LYS A 355 7.35 -6.40 36.58
N VAL A 356 7.60 -7.43 35.80
CA VAL A 356 7.31 -7.45 34.34
C VAL A 356 5.80 -7.32 34.11
N ASP A 357 4.98 -8.10 34.80
CA ASP A 357 3.52 -8.06 34.69
C ASP A 357 2.95 -6.66 34.98
N ARG A 358 3.38 -6.04 36.08
CA ARG A 358 2.96 -4.68 36.45
C ARG A 358 3.36 -3.65 35.38
N GLN A 359 4.57 -3.74 34.86
CA GLN A 359 5.04 -2.80 33.82
C GLN A 359 4.28 -2.98 32.50
N LEU A 360 3.98 -4.21 32.09
CA LEU A 360 3.16 -4.48 30.92
C LEU A 360 1.73 -3.96 31.11
N ALA A 361 1.12 -4.24 32.26
CA ALA A 361 -0.21 -3.72 32.57
C ALA A 361 -0.24 -2.17 32.57
N ALA A 362 0.79 -1.53 33.14
CA ALA A 362 0.91 -0.06 33.14
C ALA A 362 1.11 0.55 31.74
N THR A 363 1.57 -0.23 30.77
CA THR A 363 1.67 0.17 29.36
C THR A 363 0.42 -0.21 28.54
N GLY A 364 -0.61 -0.79 29.17
CA GLY A 364 -1.90 -1.06 28.58
C GLY A 364 -2.10 -2.49 28.07
N PHE A 365 -1.12 -3.38 28.20
CA PHE A 365 -1.31 -4.79 27.83
C PHE A 365 -2.29 -5.48 28.79
N ARG A 366 -3.07 -6.43 28.25
CA ARG A 366 -3.97 -7.25 29.07
C ARG A 366 -3.20 -8.42 29.67
N THR A 367 -2.53 -8.18 30.79
CA THR A 367 -1.87 -9.26 31.52
C THR A 367 -2.90 -10.14 32.27
N THR A 368 -2.52 -11.38 32.55
CA THR A 368 -3.35 -12.28 33.40
C THR A 368 -3.37 -11.84 34.86
N LYS A 369 -2.50 -10.90 35.27
CA LYS A 369 -2.28 -10.45 36.65
C LYS A 369 -1.88 -11.57 37.63
N ALA A 370 -1.50 -12.71 37.08
CA ALA A 370 -1.09 -13.91 37.81
C ALA A 370 0.21 -14.46 37.18
N PRO A 371 1.34 -13.77 37.37
CA PRO A 371 2.61 -14.25 36.85
C PRO A 371 3.00 -15.57 37.57
N VAL A 372 3.57 -16.51 36.80
CA VAL A 372 4.04 -17.80 37.31
C VAL A 372 5.53 -17.95 37.14
N ASN A 373 6.13 -18.96 37.76
CA ASN A 373 7.52 -19.32 37.49
C ASN A 373 7.60 -20.22 36.26
N ALA A 374 8.56 -19.95 35.39
CA ALA A 374 8.86 -20.85 34.28
C ALA A 374 9.44 -22.17 34.81
N PRO A 375 9.29 -23.28 34.08
CA PRO A 375 9.92 -24.57 34.44
C PRO A 375 11.45 -24.49 34.53
N ARG A 376 12.05 -23.59 33.77
CA ARG A 376 13.49 -23.30 33.81
C ARG A 376 13.70 -21.91 34.37
N GLN A 377 14.66 -21.76 35.30
CA GLN A 377 14.97 -20.50 35.97
C GLN A 377 16.37 -19.98 35.62
N ASP A 378 16.94 -20.45 34.52
CA ASP A 378 18.26 -20.08 34.01
C ASP A 378 18.20 -19.25 32.70
N VAL A 379 17.02 -18.68 32.42
CA VAL A 379 16.77 -17.94 31.18
C VAL A 379 17.55 -16.63 31.18
N ARG A 380 18.45 -16.50 30.23
CA ARG A 380 19.27 -15.27 30.09
C ARG A 380 18.56 -14.19 29.29
N ARG A 381 17.88 -14.53 28.17
CA ARG A 381 17.16 -13.61 27.31
C ARG A 381 15.66 -13.68 27.57
N THR A 382 15.03 -12.54 27.63
CA THR A 382 13.56 -12.44 27.66
C THR A 382 13.00 -12.96 26.34
N VAL A 383 12.02 -13.87 26.38
CA VAL A 383 11.45 -14.52 25.21
C VAL A 383 9.95 -14.24 25.15
N VAL A 384 9.46 -13.85 23.98
CA VAL A 384 8.03 -13.78 23.67
C VAL A 384 7.64 -15.03 22.90
N VAL A 385 6.91 -15.92 23.55
CA VAL A 385 6.40 -17.17 22.93
C VAL A 385 4.99 -16.92 22.44
N TYR A 386 4.74 -17.28 21.17
CA TYR A 386 3.47 -16.96 20.51
C TYR A 386 3.06 -18.02 19.48
N ASP A 387 1.77 -18.12 19.21
CA ASP A 387 1.27 -18.88 18.05
C ASP A 387 1.50 -18.06 16.78
N PRO A 388 2.02 -18.64 15.68
CA PRO A 388 2.29 -17.92 14.42
C PRO A 388 1.11 -17.12 13.88
N ARG A 389 -0.12 -17.49 14.22
CA ARG A 389 -1.34 -16.74 13.86
C ARG A 389 -1.41 -15.36 14.54
N TRP A 390 -0.63 -15.13 15.61
CA TRP A 390 -0.60 -13.91 16.40
C TRP A 390 0.72 -13.14 16.26
N ASP A 391 1.39 -13.31 15.13
CA ASP A 391 2.69 -12.73 14.80
C ASP A 391 2.73 -11.21 15.03
N ARG A 392 1.78 -10.46 14.51
CA ARG A 392 1.72 -8.98 14.70
C ARG A 392 1.58 -8.57 16.17
N SER A 393 0.81 -9.33 16.95
CA SER A 393 0.70 -9.10 18.38
C SER A 393 2.02 -9.38 19.09
N ALA A 394 2.76 -10.41 18.65
CA ALA A 394 4.06 -10.75 19.19
C ALA A 394 5.11 -9.68 18.87
N HIS A 395 5.15 -9.16 17.65
CA HIS A 395 6.02 -8.05 17.27
C HIS A 395 5.70 -6.77 18.04
N SER A 396 4.41 -6.46 18.22
CA SER A 396 3.97 -5.32 19.03
C SER A 396 4.41 -5.45 20.49
N LEU A 397 4.33 -6.64 21.06
CA LEU A 397 4.79 -6.93 22.42
C LEU A 397 6.32 -6.88 22.51
N ALA A 398 7.05 -7.44 21.54
CA ALA A 398 8.51 -7.40 21.49
C ALA A 398 9.05 -5.97 21.37
N THR A 399 8.36 -5.09 20.65
CA THR A 399 8.69 -3.66 20.58
C THR A 399 8.63 -2.98 21.97
N ALA A 400 7.70 -3.43 22.82
CA ALA A 400 7.62 -2.99 24.22
C ALA A 400 8.69 -3.64 25.11
N LEU A 401 9.29 -4.75 24.68
CA LEU A 401 10.31 -5.53 25.39
C LEU A 401 11.62 -5.56 24.59
N PRO A 402 12.39 -4.46 24.55
CA PRO A 402 13.59 -4.38 23.71
C PRO A 402 14.62 -5.45 24.04
N GLY A 403 15.12 -6.12 22.98
CA GLY A 403 16.08 -7.21 23.09
C GLY A 403 15.45 -8.59 23.33
N SER A 404 14.11 -8.66 23.44
CA SER A 404 13.44 -9.95 23.56
C SER A 404 13.52 -10.77 22.27
N GLU A 405 13.56 -12.09 22.42
CA GLU A 405 13.53 -13.07 21.33
C GLU A 405 12.09 -13.48 21.03
N LEU A 406 11.73 -13.55 19.77
CA LEU A 406 10.43 -14.07 19.32
C LEU A 406 10.54 -15.58 19.07
N ARG A 407 9.65 -16.36 19.69
CA ARG A 407 9.63 -17.82 19.55
C ARG A 407 8.24 -18.32 19.16
N PRO A 408 8.06 -18.70 17.89
CA PRO A 408 6.79 -19.26 17.43
C PRO A 408 6.57 -20.67 17.97
N VAL A 409 5.35 -20.94 18.49
CA VAL A 409 4.91 -22.25 18.94
C VAL A 409 3.49 -22.48 18.43
N ARG A 410 3.29 -23.49 17.59
CA ARG A 410 1.97 -23.80 17.03
C ARG A 410 1.00 -24.26 18.11
N ALA A 411 -0.28 -23.94 17.93
CA ALA A 411 -1.39 -24.30 18.80
C ALA A 411 -1.34 -23.71 20.22
N GLN A 412 -0.53 -22.68 20.48
CA GLN A 412 -0.49 -21.98 21.77
C GLN A 412 -1.76 -21.14 22.03
N GLY A 413 -2.49 -20.76 20.99
CA GLY A 413 -3.67 -19.92 21.10
C GLY A 413 -3.37 -18.42 21.22
N PRO A 414 -4.40 -17.62 21.62
CA PRO A 414 -4.34 -16.15 21.50
C PRO A 414 -3.57 -15.46 22.62
N THR A 415 -3.16 -16.17 23.66
CA THR A 415 -2.41 -15.58 24.80
C THR A 415 -0.92 -15.74 24.58
N LEU A 416 -0.20 -14.63 24.44
CA LEU A 416 1.24 -14.61 24.32
C LEU A 416 1.88 -14.86 25.68
N ARG A 417 2.99 -15.60 25.71
CA ARG A 417 3.75 -15.81 26.96
C ARG A 417 5.06 -15.03 26.93
N VAL A 418 5.31 -14.28 27.97
CA VAL A 418 6.57 -13.57 28.18
C VAL A 418 7.37 -14.31 29.24
N VAL A 419 8.43 -15.01 28.83
CA VAL A 419 9.38 -15.62 29.74
C VAL A 419 10.48 -14.62 30.04
N ALA A 420 10.42 -14.00 31.24
CA ALA A 420 11.37 -12.96 31.64
C ALA A 420 12.76 -13.58 31.89
N GLY A 421 13.78 -13.03 31.23
CA GLY A 421 15.18 -13.39 31.38
C GLY A 421 15.95 -12.41 32.27
N THR A 422 17.22 -12.73 32.56
CA THR A 422 18.10 -11.86 33.35
C THR A 422 18.47 -10.56 32.63
N ASP A 423 18.27 -10.48 31.31
CA ASP A 423 18.47 -9.29 30.49
C ASP A 423 17.34 -8.27 30.59
N PHE A 424 16.23 -8.61 31.25
CA PHE A 424 15.10 -7.69 31.38
C PHE A 424 15.48 -6.43 32.11
N LYS A 425 15.26 -5.28 31.46
CA LYS A 425 15.51 -3.95 32.05
C LYS A 425 14.20 -3.25 32.41
N GLN A 426 13.38 -3.00 31.40
CA GLN A 426 12.12 -2.28 31.55
C GLN A 426 11.19 -2.53 30.35
N VAL A 427 9.90 -2.31 30.55
CA VAL A 427 8.92 -2.22 29.47
C VAL A 427 8.92 -0.80 28.93
N ARG A 428 9.09 -0.65 27.63
CA ARG A 428 8.92 0.64 26.95
C ARG A 428 7.45 0.92 26.66
N LYS A 429 7.04 2.15 26.87
CA LYS A 429 5.70 2.56 26.44
C LYS A 429 5.63 2.49 24.90
N VAL A 430 4.63 1.79 24.41
CA VAL A 430 4.29 1.72 22.99
C VAL A 430 2.88 2.27 22.79
N ARG A 431 2.60 2.77 21.63
CA ARG A 431 1.28 3.27 21.26
C ARG A 431 0.87 2.55 19.99
N ALA A 432 -0.31 1.94 20.01
CA ALA A 432 -0.91 1.49 18.75
C ALA A 432 -1.08 2.69 17.85
N GLU A 433 -0.77 2.49 16.60
CA GLU A 433 -1.26 3.38 15.60
C GLU A 433 -2.78 3.36 15.69
N ASN A 434 -3.35 4.46 16.18
CA ASN A 434 -4.80 4.59 16.17
C ASN A 434 -5.24 4.50 14.72
N THR A 435 -5.89 3.41 14.34
CA THR A 435 -6.68 3.30 13.11
C THR A 435 -7.89 4.24 13.11
N GLY A 436 -8.03 5.06 14.14
CA GLY A 436 -8.88 6.21 14.27
C GLY A 436 -8.04 7.48 14.14
N GLN A 437 -8.03 8.04 12.94
CA GLN A 437 -7.80 9.46 12.65
C GLN A 437 -6.82 10.19 13.59
N GLY A 438 -5.51 9.99 13.38
CA GLY A 438 -4.55 11.04 13.65
C GLY A 438 -4.84 12.19 12.70
N GLU A 439 -4.60 13.43 13.11
CA GLU A 439 -4.92 14.66 12.35
C GLU A 439 -4.43 14.67 10.89
N SER A 440 -3.57 13.76 10.47
CA SER A 440 -3.09 13.62 9.09
C SER A 440 -3.50 12.31 8.38
N GLY A 441 -3.97 11.27 9.08
CA GLY A 441 -4.38 9.99 8.45
C GLY A 441 -3.28 9.28 7.64
N VAL A 442 -2.03 9.72 7.73
CA VAL A 442 -0.88 9.18 6.98
C VAL A 442 -0.30 7.97 7.69
N VAL A 443 -0.08 6.89 6.96
CA VAL A 443 0.49 5.63 7.44
C VAL A 443 1.75 5.32 6.65
N ARG A 444 2.81 4.85 7.30
CA ARG A 444 4.04 4.40 6.61
C ARG A 444 3.95 2.95 6.19
N GLY A 445 4.68 2.61 5.15
CA GLY A 445 4.69 1.26 4.62
C GLY A 445 5.22 0.21 5.60
N ASP A 446 6.20 0.56 6.45
CA ASP A 446 6.72 -0.30 7.51
C ASP A 446 5.72 -0.57 8.65
N GLN A 447 4.69 0.25 8.77
CA GLN A 447 3.61 0.10 9.75
C GLN A 447 2.49 -0.81 9.25
N VAL A 448 2.39 -1.05 7.96
CA VAL A 448 1.30 -1.81 7.32
C VAL A 448 1.75 -3.07 6.62
N SER A 449 3.05 -3.20 6.32
CA SER A 449 3.63 -4.44 5.80
C SER A 449 3.82 -5.48 6.91
N CYS A 450 3.85 -6.76 6.52
CA CYS A 450 4.29 -7.81 7.43
C CYS A 450 5.78 -7.62 7.72
N SER A 451 6.14 -7.47 8.96
CA SER A 451 7.54 -7.45 9.44
C SER A 451 8.08 -8.88 9.59
#